data_66ebd7beb36aedf32c6547a11e381d5f
#
_entry.id   66ebd7beb36aedf32c6547a11e381d5f
#
_cell.length_a   1.000
_cell.length_b   1.000
_cell.length_c   1.000
_cell.angle_alpha   90.00
_cell.angle_beta   90.00
_cell.angle_gamma   90.00
#
_symmetry.space_group_name_H-M   'P 1'
#
loop_
_entity.id
_entity.type
_entity.pdbx_description
1 polymer ?
#
loop_
_entity_poly.entity_id
_entity_poly.type
_entity_poly.pdbx_seq_one_letter_code
_entity_poly.pdbx_strand_id
1 'polypeptide(L)'
;MDEQRKKLIQYLANIERQLYNLYGRTYRAALELAEVRKAIEAGETFTWRGTPAAEKRLNQYLNDLATKAGIIIQNGVQRGYIQGEKDARTPILAKLGTTDDKRKAINELCEAATKERRAQGMTAHAFATAERGGLTLSSRVWNLTGNAKQELETIIQNGILEGKGAKEIASGIKGYLNNPNALFRRVRNKETGNLELSEAAKKYHPGQGVYRSAYKNALRLVRTEMNAA
;
A
#
# COMPACT_ATOMS: atom_id res chain seq x y z
N MET A 1 -8.86 -26.58 -1.66
CA MET A 1 -7.88 -25.49 -1.89
C MET A 1 -6.52 -26.02 -1.46
N ASP A 2 -5.55 -26.01 -2.35
CA ASP A 2 -4.19 -26.50 -2.13
C ASP A 2 -3.52 -25.80 -0.94
N GLU A 3 -2.76 -26.53 -0.13
CA GLU A 3 -2.09 -26.04 1.09
C GLU A 3 -1.10 -24.87 0.78
N GLN A 4 -0.46 -24.96 -0.37
CA GLN A 4 0.45 -23.89 -0.84
C GLN A 4 -0.29 -22.60 -1.15
N ARG A 5 -1.45 -22.70 -1.79
CA ARG A 5 -2.32 -21.54 -2.06
C ARG A 5 -2.83 -20.90 -0.76
N LYS A 6 -3.13 -21.70 0.25
CA LYS A 6 -3.50 -21.17 1.58
C LYS A 6 -2.36 -20.36 2.20
N LYS A 7 -1.13 -20.86 2.14
CA LYS A 7 0.06 -20.17 2.65
C LYS A 7 0.30 -18.84 1.93
N LEU A 8 0.14 -18.80 0.61
CA LEU A 8 0.27 -17.56 -0.16
C LEU A 8 -0.80 -16.53 0.24
N ILE A 9 -2.05 -16.96 0.39
CA ILE A 9 -3.15 -16.10 0.84
C ILE A 9 -2.88 -15.55 2.24
N GLN A 10 -2.44 -16.38 3.18
CA GLN A 10 -2.07 -15.95 4.53
C GLN A 10 -0.92 -14.94 4.52
N TYR A 11 0.04 -15.15 3.64
CA TYR A 11 1.16 -14.26 3.49
C TYR A 11 0.74 -12.89 2.90
N LEU A 12 -0.10 -12.89 1.86
CA LEU A 12 -0.71 -11.67 1.33
C LEU A 12 -1.49 -10.90 2.40
N ALA A 13 -2.32 -11.60 3.17
CA ALA A 13 -3.08 -11.01 4.27
C ALA A 13 -2.18 -10.37 5.34
N ASN A 14 -1.01 -10.97 5.60
CA ASN A 14 -0.03 -10.38 6.51
C ASN A 14 0.58 -9.08 5.95
N ILE A 15 0.95 -9.05 4.67
CA ILE A 15 1.45 -7.85 3.99
C ILE A 15 0.39 -6.74 4.01
N GLU A 16 -0.85 -7.07 3.67
CA GLU A 16 -1.97 -6.12 3.70
C GLU A 16 -2.15 -5.51 5.09
N ARG A 17 -2.07 -6.32 6.14
CA ARG A 17 -2.13 -5.86 7.54
C ARG A 17 -0.96 -4.97 7.91
N GLN A 18 0.26 -5.28 7.46
CA GLN A 18 1.44 -4.44 7.70
C GLN A 18 1.28 -3.07 7.02
N LEU A 19 0.87 -3.03 5.77
CA LEU A 19 0.59 -1.79 5.05
C LEU A 19 -0.55 -1.00 5.69
N TYR A 20 -1.64 -1.65 6.08
CA TYR A 20 -2.75 -1.03 6.80
C TYR A 20 -2.30 -0.31 8.07
N ASN A 21 -1.50 -1.02 8.88
CA ASN A 21 -0.97 -0.46 10.11
C ASN A 21 0.03 0.68 9.86
N LEU A 22 0.83 0.57 8.81
CA LEU A 22 1.81 1.58 8.42
C LEU A 22 1.11 2.87 7.98
N TYR A 23 0.17 2.79 7.03
CA TYR A 23 -0.64 3.94 6.59
C TYR A 23 -1.43 4.55 7.74
N GLY A 24 -2.09 3.72 8.55
CA GLY A 24 -2.88 4.18 9.69
C GLY A 24 -2.05 4.93 10.74
N ARG A 25 -0.82 4.49 11.01
CA ARG A 25 0.11 5.20 11.92
C ARG A 25 0.58 6.52 11.32
N THR A 26 0.96 6.51 10.05
CA THR A 26 1.42 7.72 9.35
C THR A 26 0.32 8.79 9.31
N TYR A 27 -0.90 8.40 9.00
CA TYR A 27 -2.03 9.34 8.95
C TYR A 27 -2.36 9.91 10.34
N ARG A 28 -2.35 9.09 11.38
CA ARG A 28 -2.55 9.58 12.76
C ARG A 28 -1.43 10.52 13.19
N ALA A 29 -0.16 10.19 12.89
CA ALA A 29 0.95 11.06 13.21
C ALA A 29 0.83 12.43 12.52
N ALA A 30 0.32 12.48 11.29
CA ALA A 30 0.07 13.74 10.59
C ALA A 30 -1.04 14.58 11.26
N LEU A 31 -2.08 13.94 11.80
CA LEU A 31 -3.16 14.64 12.54
C LEU A 31 -2.71 15.16 13.91
N GLU A 32 -1.66 14.60 14.48
CA GLU A 32 -1.08 15.04 15.76
C GLU A 32 -0.12 16.25 15.61
N LEU A 33 0.17 16.70 14.39
CA LEU A 33 0.95 17.91 14.17
C LEU A 33 0.24 19.12 14.79
N ALA A 34 1.00 19.95 15.50
CA ALA A 34 0.44 21.07 16.28
C ALA A 34 -0.38 22.03 15.42
N GLU A 35 0.12 22.35 14.23
CA GLU A 35 -0.55 23.25 13.28
C GLU A 35 -1.86 22.64 12.74
N VAL A 36 -1.89 21.32 12.53
CA VAL A 36 -3.08 20.61 12.10
C VAL A 36 -4.13 20.63 13.21
N ARG A 37 -3.73 20.32 14.45
CA ARG A 37 -4.62 20.35 15.60
C ARG A 37 -5.20 21.75 15.84
N LYS A 38 -4.34 22.78 15.74
CA LYS A 38 -4.76 24.18 15.88
C LYS A 38 -5.82 24.56 14.82
N ALA A 39 -5.61 24.20 13.56
CA ALA A 39 -6.57 24.48 12.49
C ALA A 39 -7.92 23.75 12.70
N ILE A 40 -7.87 22.49 13.18
CA ILE A 40 -9.07 21.72 13.51
C ILE A 40 -9.84 22.37 14.69
N GLU A 41 -9.13 22.78 15.73
CA GLU A 41 -9.72 23.42 16.92
C GLU A 41 -10.31 24.80 16.60
N ALA A 42 -9.68 25.55 15.68
CA ALA A 42 -10.18 26.85 15.21
C ALA A 42 -11.35 26.73 14.21
N GLY A 43 -11.59 25.54 13.63
CA GLY A 43 -12.57 25.35 12.58
C GLY A 43 -12.18 26.00 11.25
N GLU A 44 -10.92 26.36 11.06
CA GLU A 44 -10.43 27.08 9.89
C GLU A 44 -10.15 26.12 8.71
N THR A 45 -10.31 26.65 7.49
CA THR A 45 -9.93 25.90 6.28
C THR A 45 -8.47 25.51 6.31
N PHE A 46 -8.18 24.23 6.27
CA PHE A 46 -6.82 23.70 6.32
C PHE A 46 -6.30 23.33 4.93
N THR A 47 -5.06 23.75 4.63
CA THR A 47 -4.29 23.26 3.49
C THR A 47 -2.84 23.06 3.90
N TRP A 48 -2.19 22.04 3.38
CA TRP A 48 -0.74 21.84 3.63
C TRP A 48 0.08 23.04 3.16
N ARG A 49 -0.29 23.63 2.03
CA ARG A 49 0.37 24.80 1.46
C ARG A 49 0.29 26.03 2.38
N GLY A 50 -0.80 26.15 3.13
CA GLY A 50 -1.00 27.22 4.11
C GLY A 50 -0.24 27.00 5.43
N THR A 51 0.34 25.82 5.64
CA THR A 51 1.05 25.44 6.88
C THR A 51 2.42 24.82 6.57
N PRO A 52 3.44 25.63 6.12
CA PRO A 52 4.72 25.10 5.62
C PRO A 52 5.48 24.22 6.61
N ALA A 53 5.42 24.53 7.91
CA ALA A 53 6.09 23.73 8.95
C ALA A 53 5.48 22.34 9.08
N ALA A 54 4.13 22.24 9.11
CA ALA A 54 3.43 20.97 9.12
C ALA A 54 3.64 20.20 7.80
N GLU A 55 3.65 20.90 6.66
CA GLU A 55 3.92 20.30 5.35
C GLU A 55 5.32 19.67 5.28
N LYS A 56 6.34 20.34 5.80
CA LYS A 56 7.70 19.81 5.87
C LYS A 56 7.76 18.52 6.69
N ARG A 57 7.11 18.49 7.85
CA ARG A 57 7.02 17.29 8.71
C ARG A 57 6.22 16.18 8.05
N LEU A 58 5.09 16.52 7.42
CA LEU A 58 4.32 15.54 6.65
C LEU A 58 5.17 14.90 5.54
N ASN A 59 5.93 15.69 4.79
CA ASN A 59 6.81 15.16 3.75
C ASN A 59 7.84 14.16 4.31
N GLN A 60 8.37 14.40 5.51
CA GLN A 60 9.23 13.40 6.20
C GLN A 60 8.49 12.12 6.52
N TYR A 61 7.25 12.21 7.02
CA TYR A 61 6.41 11.02 7.30
C TYR A 61 6.05 10.25 6.02
N LEU A 62 5.80 10.95 4.92
CA LEU A 62 5.50 10.32 3.63
C LEU A 62 6.74 9.65 3.01
N ASN A 63 7.92 10.23 3.19
CA ASN A 63 9.18 9.62 2.78
C ASN A 63 9.45 8.33 3.55
N ASP A 64 9.25 8.33 4.87
CA ASP A 64 9.36 7.15 5.72
C ASP A 64 8.29 6.09 5.36
N LEU A 65 7.07 6.53 5.10
CA LEU A 65 6.00 5.67 4.60
C LEU A 65 6.39 4.98 3.28
N ALA A 66 6.88 5.74 2.30
CA ALA A 66 7.29 5.20 1.01
C ALA A 66 8.42 4.18 1.15
N THR A 67 9.44 4.49 1.94
CA THR A 67 10.58 3.60 2.20
C THR A 67 10.11 2.29 2.85
N LYS A 68 9.34 2.37 3.92
CA LYS A 68 8.84 1.19 4.66
C LYS A 68 7.86 0.37 3.83
N ALA A 69 6.95 1.01 3.10
CA ALA A 69 6.03 0.34 2.19
C ALA A 69 6.80 -0.37 1.06
N GLY A 70 7.83 0.29 0.50
CA GLY A 70 8.72 -0.31 -0.50
C GLY A 70 9.38 -1.59 -0.02
N ILE A 71 9.93 -1.59 1.18
CA ILE A 71 10.54 -2.78 1.81
C ILE A 71 9.52 -3.91 2.00
N ILE A 72 8.33 -3.58 2.53
CA ILE A 72 7.26 -4.57 2.74
C ILE A 72 6.84 -5.21 1.42
N ILE A 73 6.64 -4.40 0.38
CA ILE A 73 6.22 -4.87 -0.95
C ILE A 73 7.34 -5.67 -1.61
N GLN A 74 8.58 -5.19 -1.58
CA GLN A 74 9.73 -5.89 -2.16
C GLN A 74 9.94 -7.27 -1.54
N ASN A 75 9.88 -7.35 -0.22
CA ASN A 75 9.96 -8.64 0.50
C ASN A 75 8.79 -9.57 0.11
N GLY A 76 7.61 -9.01 -0.10
CA GLY A 76 6.44 -9.73 -0.59
C GLY A 76 6.68 -10.36 -1.96
N VAL A 77 7.16 -9.56 -2.90
CA VAL A 77 7.44 -9.98 -4.28
C VAL A 77 8.53 -11.05 -4.31
N GLN A 78 9.63 -10.87 -3.54
CA GLN A 78 10.70 -11.87 -3.45
C GLN A 78 10.19 -13.22 -2.94
N ARG A 79 9.32 -13.22 -1.93
CA ARG A 79 8.71 -14.46 -1.41
C ARG A 79 7.75 -15.07 -2.41
N GLY A 80 6.96 -14.25 -3.13
CA GLY A 80 6.10 -14.71 -4.22
C GLY A 80 6.91 -15.46 -5.27
N TYR A 81 8.03 -14.89 -5.70
CA TYR A 81 8.94 -15.49 -6.65
C TYR A 81 9.50 -16.86 -6.16
N ILE A 82 9.99 -16.92 -4.92
CA ILE A 82 10.51 -18.16 -4.32
C ILE A 82 9.40 -19.21 -4.20
N GLN A 83 8.19 -18.80 -3.86
CA GLN A 83 7.06 -19.73 -3.78
C GLN A 83 6.67 -20.24 -5.17
N GLY A 84 6.64 -19.37 -6.19
CA GLY A 84 6.40 -19.75 -7.59
C GLY A 84 7.40 -20.79 -8.09
N GLU A 85 8.70 -20.64 -7.77
CA GLU A 85 9.72 -21.65 -8.08
C GLU A 85 9.41 -23.04 -7.45
N LYS A 86 8.89 -23.06 -6.22
CA LYS A 86 8.48 -24.31 -5.54
C LYS A 86 7.21 -24.90 -6.13
N ASP A 87 6.23 -24.04 -6.41
CA ASP A 87 4.92 -24.46 -6.93
C ASP A 87 5.02 -25.05 -8.34
N ALA A 88 5.95 -24.55 -9.16
CA ALA A 88 6.23 -25.10 -10.49
C ALA A 88 6.69 -26.57 -10.46
N ARG A 89 7.27 -27.04 -9.35
CA ARG A 89 7.69 -28.44 -9.18
C ARG A 89 6.53 -29.40 -8.91
N THR A 90 5.48 -28.89 -8.25
CA THR A 90 4.36 -29.72 -7.76
C THR A 90 3.64 -30.49 -8.87
N PRO A 91 3.23 -29.89 -10.00
CA PRO A 91 2.56 -30.62 -11.08
C PRO A 91 3.49 -31.63 -11.77
N ILE A 92 4.81 -31.36 -11.82
CA ILE A 92 5.79 -32.27 -12.39
C ILE A 92 5.91 -33.50 -11.51
N LEU A 93 6.06 -33.32 -10.20
CA LEU A 93 6.13 -34.42 -9.24
C LEU A 93 4.84 -35.23 -9.19
N ALA A 94 3.67 -34.59 -9.31
CA ALA A 94 2.38 -35.27 -9.33
C ALA A 94 2.21 -36.15 -10.58
N LYS A 95 2.68 -35.69 -11.73
CA LYS A 95 2.55 -36.41 -13.01
C LYS A 95 3.61 -37.49 -13.22
N LEU A 96 4.85 -37.19 -12.89
CA LEU A 96 6.02 -38.03 -13.23
C LEU A 96 6.65 -38.73 -12.02
N GLY A 97 6.43 -38.24 -10.81
CA GLY A 97 7.02 -38.75 -9.57
C GLY A 97 6.30 -39.97 -9.01
N THR A 98 6.11 -41.02 -9.81
CA THR A 98 5.35 -42.22 -9.41
C THR A 98 6.12 -43.14 -8.46
N THR A 99 7.45 -43.03 -8.41
CA THR A 99 8.34 -43.76 -7.50
C THR A 99 9.28 -42.81 -6.79
N ASP A 100 9.88 -43.23 -5.68
CA ASP A 100 10.79 -42.40 -4.90
C ASP A 100 12.06 -42.03 -5.69
N ASP A 101 12.58 -42.92 -6.50
CA ASP A 101 13.72 -42.65 -7.39
C ASP A 101 13.39 -41.59 -8.43
N LYS A 102 12.21 -41.66 -9.05
CA LYS A 102 11.74 -40.65 -9.99
C LYS A 102 11.54 -39.28 -9.31
N ARG A 103 11.00 -39.27 -8.11
CA ARG A 103 10.84 -38.03 -7.31
C ARG A 103 12.18 -37.41 -6.99
N LYS A 104 13.17 -38.22 -6.61
CA LYS A 104 14.54 -37.77 -6.34
C LYS A 104 15.16 -37.17 -7.58
N ALA A 105 15.15 -37.88 -8.71
CA ALA A 105 15.66 -37.39 -9.98
C ALA A 105 15.01 -36.08 -10.44
N ILE A 106 13.68 -35.96 -10.33
CA ILE A 106 12.93 -34.72 -10.65
C ILE A 106 13.39 -33.56 -9.75
N ASN A 107 13.57 -33.80 -8.45
CA ASN A 107 14.04 -32.77 -7.53
C ASN A 107 15.46 -32.30 -7.89
N GLU A 108 16.36 -33.20 -8.18
CA GLU A 108 17.73 -32.88 -8.60
C GLU A 108 17.76 -32.07 -9.90
N LEU A 109 16.96 -32.44 -10.91
CA LEU A 109 16.82 -31.66 -12.15
C LEU A 109 16.24 -30.26 -11.90
N CYS A 110 15.19 -30.16 -11.08
CA CYS A 110 14.61 -28.85 -10.72
C CYS A 110 15.60 -27.96 -9.96
N GLU A 111 16.41 -28.53 -9.08
CA GLU A 111 17.45 -27.80 -8.35
C GLU A 111 18.57 -27.33 -9.27
N ALA A 112 19.02 -28.18 -10.20
CA ALA A 112 20.00 -27.79 -11.21
C ALA A 112 19.48 -26.64 -12.09
N ALA A 113 18.25 -26.75 -12.61
CA ALA A 113 17.64 -25.70 -13.40
C ALA A 113 17.46 -24.39 -12.61
N THR A 114 17.12 -24.46 -11.33
CA THR A 114 17.03 -23.29 -10.45
C THR A 114 18.39 -22.63 -10.25
N LYS A 115 19.43 -23.45 -10.02
CA LYS A 115 20.81 -22.98 -9.86
C LYS A 115 21.31 -22.29 -11.13
N GLU A 116 21.04 -22.86 -12.29
CA GLU A 116 21.42 -22.27 -13.58
C GLU A 116 20.72 -20.92 -13.80
N ARG A 117 19.41 -20.83 -13.60
CA ARG A 117 18.66 -19.55 -13.69
C ARG A 117 19.23 -18.48 -12.76
N ARG A 118 19.59 -18.85 -11.52
CA ARG A 118 20.23 -17.92 -10.57
C ARG A 118 21.61 -17.47 -11.04
N ALA A 119 22.40 -18.36 -11.64
CA ALA A 119 23.67 -18.01 -12.24
C ALA A 119 23.52 -17.03 -13.42
N GLN A 120 22.41 -17.10 -14.15
CA GLN A 120 22.03 -16.16 -15.21
C GLN A 120 21.41 -14.85 -14.66
N GLY A 121 21.45 -14.61 -13.37
CA GLY A 121 20.90 -13.39 -12.74
C GLY A 121 19.39 -13.39 -12.50
N MET A 122 18.68 -14.48 -12.80
CA MET A 122 17.24 -14.63 -12.52
C MET A 122 17.02 -14.99 -11.05
N THR A 123 17.12 -13.97 -10.20
CA THR A 123 16.94 -14.10 -8.74
C THR A 123 15.68 -13.41 -8.29
N ALA A 124 15.18 -13.79 -7.11
CA ALA A 124 14.04 -13.10 -6.47
C ALA A 124 14.31 -11.60 -6.27
N HIS A 125 15.57 -11.24 -5.99
CA HIS A 125 15.97 -9.84 -5.85
C HIS A 125 15.91 -9.11 -7.20
N ALA A 126 16.53 -9.68 -8.25
CA ALA A 126 16.50 -9.10 -9.59
C ALA A 126 15.07 -8.92 -10.10
N PHE A 127 14.20 -9.91 -9.88
CA PHE A 127 12.79 -9.82 -10.22
C PHE A 127 12.07 -8.67 -9.48
N ALA A 128 12.30 -8.54 -8.17
CA ALA A 128 11.67 -7.51 -7.35
C ALA A 128 12.20 -6.10 -7.64
N THR A 129 13.40 -5.96 -8.19
CA THR A 129 14.02 -4.67 -8.53
C THR A 129 13.92 -4.32 -10.01
N ALA A 130 13.44 -5.23 -10.86
CA ALA A 130 13.30 -5.01 -12.29
C ALA A 130 12.39 -3.81 -12.60
N GLU A 131 12.76 -3.06 -13.62
CA GLU A 131 11.91 -1.99 -14.17
C GLU A 131 10.72 -2.58 -14.91
N ARG A 132 9.54 -1.99 -14.69
CA ARG A 132 8.31 -2.34 -15.39
C ARG A 132 7.60 -1.06 -15.80
N GLY A 133 7.36 -0.91 -17.09
CA GLY A 133 6.80 0.33 -17.63
C GLY A 133 7.69 1.55 -17.39
N GLY A 134 9.03 1.37 -17.45
CA GLY A 134 10.02 2.43 -17.24
C GLY A 134 10.17 2.90 -15.78
N LEU A 135 9.59 2.19 -14.81
CA LEU A 135 9.66 2.54 -13.39
C LEU A 135 10.11 1.34 -12.53
N THR A 136 11.01 1.58 -11.61
CA THR A 136 11.35 0.62 -10.55
C THR A 136 10.17 0.43 -9.58
N LEU A 137 10.15 -0.65 -8.82
CA LEU A 137 9.17 -0.85 -7.76
C LEU A 137 9.19 0.31 -6.75
N SER A 138 10.39 0.77 -6.37
CA SER A 138 10.56 1.92 -5.47
C SER A 138 9.91 3.18 -6.02
N SER A 139 10.13 3.52 -7.30
CA SER A 139 9.53 4.69 -7.94
C SER A 139 8.00 4.59 -7.99
N ARG A 140 7.47 3.39 -8.24
CA ARG A 140 6.01 3.16 -8.23
C ARG A 140 5.41 3.31 -6.84
N VAL A 141 6.05 2.81 -5.80
CA VAL A 141 5.62 3.00 -4.41
C VAL A 141 5.67 4.47 -4.03
N TRP A 142 6.72 5.18 -4.41
CA TRP A 142 6.85 6.62 -4.20
C TRP A 142 5.70 7.40 -4.82
N ASN A 143 5.37 7.13 -6.09
CA ASN A 143 4.26 7.78 -6.78
C ASN A 143 2.90 7.53 -6.10
N LEU A 144 2.70 6.34 -5.52
CA LEU A 144 1.48 6.02 -4.78
C LEU A 144 1.37 6.80 -3.46
N THR A 145 2.48 7.03 -2.76
CA THR A 145 2.47 7.76 -1.49
C THR A 145 2.20 9.26 -1.66
N GLY A 146 2.47 9.82 -2.85
CA GLY A 146 2.14 11.21 -3.18
C GLY A 146 0.64 11.51 -3.00
N ASN A 147 -0.24 10.56 -3.28
CA ASN A 147 -1.68 10.70 -3.08
C ASN A 147 -2.09 10.79 -1.60
N ALA A 148 -1.27 10.26 -0.69
CA ALA A 148 -1.57 10.29 0.75
C ALA A 148 -1.66 11.70 1.32
N LYS A 149 -0.90 12.66 0.76
CA LYS A 149 -0.96 14.07 1.15
C LYS A 149 -2.34 14.68 0.86
N GLN A 150 -2.89 14.42 -0.33
CA GLN A 150 -4.21 14.92 -0.71
C GLN A 150 -5.33 14.21 0.06
N GLU A 151 -5.19 12.92 0.32
CA GLU A 151 -6.13 12.18 1.18
C GLU A 151 -6.18 12.78 2.59
N LEU A 152 -5.03 13.04 3.19
CA LEU A 152 -4.95 13.66 4.51
C LEU A 152 -5.58 15.04 4.56
N GLU A 153 -5.35 15.88 3.54
CA GLU A 153 -6.00 17.19 3.44
C GLU A 153 -7.53 17.04 3.37
N THR A 154 -8.01 16.08 2.58
CA THR A 154 -9.44 15.78 2.48
C THR A 154 -10.01 15.29 3.82
N ILE A 155 -9.30 14.42 4.53
CA ILE A 155 -9.70 13.93 5.86
C ILE A 155 -9.86 15.09 6.84
N ILE A 156 -8.86 15.96 6.89
CA ILE A 156 -8.83 17.11 7.81
C ILE A 156 -9.96 18.08 7.49
N GLN A 157 -10.11 18.49 6.23
CA GLN A 157 -11.16 19.41 5.82
C GLN A 157 -12.56 18.86 6.04
N ASN A 158 -12.80 17.58 5.74
CA ASN A 158 -14.09 16.96 6.03
C ASN A 158 -14.38 16.96 7.54
N GLY A 159 -13.38 16.66 8.35
CA GLY A 159 -13.52 16.70 9.81
C GLY A 159 -13.87 18.09 10.33
N ILE A 160 -13.20 19.12 9.82
CA ILE A 160 -13.48 20.52 10.16
C ILE A 160 -14.92 20.89 9.77
N LEU A 161 -15.34 20.60 8.55
CA LEU A 161 -16.72 20.87 8.10
C LEU A 161 -17.78 20.17 8.97
N GLU A 162 -17.50 18.94 9.39
CA GLU A 162 -18.37 18.17 10.28
C GLU A 162 -18.27 18.63 11.75
N GLY A 163 -17.38 19.56 12.08
CA GLY A 163 -17.12 20.05 13.44
C GLY A 163 -16.51 18.99 14.36
N LYS A 164 -15.73 18.07 13.80
CA LYS A 164 -15.07 17.01 14.55
C LYS A 164 -13.75 17.48 15.14
N GLY A 165 -13.46 17.06 16.39
CA GLY A 165 -12.16 17.27 17.00
C GLY A 165 -11.07 16.34 16.44
N ALA A 166 -9.79 16.69 16.64
CA ALA A 166 -8.65 15.93 16.13
C ALA A 166 -8.66 14.44 16.52
N LYS A 167 -9.05 14.12 17.77
CA LYS A 167 -9.16 12.72 18.26
C LYS A 167 -10.24 11.94 17.50
N GLU A 168 -11.34 12.58 17.18
CA GLU A 168 -12.47 11.97 16.47
C GLU A 168 -12.10 11.68 15.01
N ILE A 169 -11.42 12.64 14.35
CA ILE A 169 -10.87 12.47 13.01
C ILE A 169 -9.85 11.32 13.00
N ALA A 170 -8.94 11.28 13.98
CA ALA A 170 -7.92 10.24 14.10
C ALA A 170 -8.52 8.83 14.31
N SER A 171 -9.62 8.73 15.07
CA SER A 171 -10.32 7.46 15.26
C SER A 171 -10.97 6.95 13.98
N GLY A 172 -11.42 7.85 13.12
CA GLY A 172 -12.04 7.57 11.82
C GLY A 172 -11.08 7.05 10.75
N ILE A 173 -9.75 7.17 10.92
CA ILE A 173 -8.74 6.79 9.92
C ILE A 173 -8.92 5.35 9.42
N LYS A 174 -9.19 4.42 10.32
CA LYS A 174 -9.42 3.01 9.97
C LYS A 174 -10.58 2.84 8.99
N GLY A 175 -11.66 3.58 9.21
CA GLY A 175 -12.83 3.60 8.32
C GLY A 175 -12.46 4.11 6.92
N TYR A 176 -11.69 5.16 6.83
CA TYR A 176 -11.24 5.73 5.55
C TYR A 176 -10.29 4.82 4.79
N LEU A 177 -9.35 4.15 5.46
CA LEU A 177 -8.48 3.16 4.81
C LEU A 177 -9.29 1.99 4.23
N ASN A 178 -10.34 1.55 4.93
CA ASN A 178 -11.21 0.46 4.45
C ASN A 178 -12.15 0.93 3.33
N ASN A 179 -12.74 2.11 3.46
CA ASN A 179 -13.65 2.71 2.49
C ASN A 179 -13.24 4.15 2.14
N PRO A 180 -12.23 4.33 1.28
CA PRO A 180 -11.74 5.65 0.92
C PRO A 180 -12.76 6.51 0.17
N ASN A 181 -13.75 5.91 -0.51
CA ASN A 181 -14.80 6.66 -1.18
C ASN A 181 -15.64 7.50 -0.21
N ALA A 182 -15.67 7.14 1.07
CA ALA A 182 -16.32 7.93 2.09
C ALA A 182 -15.71 9.33 2.28
N LEU A 183 -14.45 9.54 1.86
CA LEU A 183 -13.80 10.87 1.88
C LEU A 183 -14.34 11.83 0.81
N PHE A 184 -14.84 11.29 -0.29
CA PHE A 184 -15.27 12.07 -1.47
C PHE A 184 -16.78 12.19 -1.59
N ARG A 185 -17.50 11.88 -0.52
CA ARG A 185 -18.94 12.13 -0.37
C ARG A 185 -19.20 13.56 0.08
N ARG A 186 -20.41 14.04 -0.18
CA ARG A 186 -20.88 15.27 0.46
C ARG A 186 -21.04 15.06 1.96
N VAL A 187 -20.53 16.00 2.74
CA VAL A 187 -20.61 16.01 4.20
C VAL A 187 -21.50 17.19 4.63
N ARG A 188 -22.18 17.06 5.76
CA ARG A 188 -22.98 18.14 6.31
C ARG A 188 -22.04 19.15 6.98
N ASN A 189 -22.01 20.36 6.45
CA ASN A 189 -21.33 21.48 7.08
C ASN A 189 -22.06 21.86 8.36
N LYS A 190 -21.36 21.89 9.49
CA LYS A 190 -21.94 22.17 10.80
C LYS A 190 -22.43 23.62 10.92
N GLU A 191 -21.81 24.58 10.26
CA GLU A 191 -22.15 25.99 10.31
C GLU A 191 -23.35 26.33 9.43
N THR A 192 -23.35 25.85 8.17
CA THR A 192 -24.39 26.18 7.19
C THR A 192 -25.51 25.15 7.14
N GLY A 193 -25.34 23.97 7.72
CA GLY A 193 -26.29 22.86 7.63
C GLY A 193 -26.36 22.18 6.25
N ASN A 194 -25.67 22.68 5.25
CA ASN A 194 -25.71 22.19 3.88
C ASN A 194 -24.88 20.95 3.66
N LEU A 195 -25.24 20.12 2.68
CA LEU A 195 -24.46 18.99 2.21
C LEU A 195 -23.54 19.47 1.08
N GLU A 196 -22.23 19.46 1.34
CA GLU A 196 -21.21 19.93 0.39
C GLU A 196 -19.97 19.04 0.35
N LEU A 197 -19.20 19.15 -0.75
CA LEU A 197 -17.86 18.56 -0.84
C LEU A 197 -16.86 19.57 -0.28
N SER A 198 -15.89 19.08 0.52
CA SER A 198 -14.75 19.92 0.90
C SER A 198 -13.93 20.35 -0.33
N GLU A 199 -13.26 21.48 -0.25
CA GLU A 199 -12.42 22.00 -1.32
C GLU A 199 -11.29 21.02 -1.70
N ALA A 200 -10.74 20.30 -0.71
CA ALA A 200 -9.79 19.24 -0.97
C ALA A 200 -10.41 18.08 -1.77
N ALA A 201 -11.64 17.68 -1.44
CA ALA A 201 -12.34 16.62 -2.16
C ALA A 201 -12.69 17.02 -3.62
N LYS A 202 -13.02 18.28 -3.86
CA LYS A 202 -13.25 18.82 -5.22
C LYS A 202 -11.98 18.82 -6.06
N LYS A 203 -10.83 19.12 -5.44
CA LYS A 203 -9.52 19.23 -6.11
C LYS A 203 -8.73 17.93 -6.16
N TYR A 204 -9.25 16.86 -5.55
CA TYR A 204 -8.53 15.58 -5.50
C TYR A 204 -8.45 14.92 -6.89
N HIS A 205 -7.23 14.56 -7.26
CA HIS A 205 -6.93 13.77 -8.44
C HIS A 205 -6.14 12.52 -8.04
N PRO A 206 -6.58 11.31 -8.43
CA PRO A 206 -5.91 10.06 -8.04
C PRO A 206 -4.51 9.89 -8.63
N GLY A 207 -4.04 10.81 -9.47
CA GLY A 207 -2.74 10.70 -10.14
C GLY A 207 -2.68 9.45 -11.03
N GLN A 208 -1.58 8.70 -10.94
CA GLN A 208 -1.40 7.45 -11.70
C GLN A 208 -2.12 6.24 -11.06
N GLY A 209 -2.72 6.41 -9.89
CA GLY A 209 -3.43 5.34 -9.18
C GLY A 209 -4.84 5.12 -9.72
N VAL A 210 -5.26 3.85 -9.78
CA VAL A 210 -6.64 3.46 -10.18
C VAL A 210 -7.66 3.86 -9.11
N TYR A 211 -7.25 3.79 -7.83
CA TYR A 211 -8.12 4.09 -6.69
C TYR A 211 -7.85 5.48 -6.14
N ARG A 212 -8.89 6.12 -5.59
CA ARG A 212 -8.78 7.36 -4.81
C ARG A 212 -8.19 7.08 -3.42
N SER A 213 -7.12 6.27 -3.36
CA SER A 213 -6.49 5.89 -2.10
C SER A 213 -5.08 5.39 -2.33
N ALA A 214 -4.11 6.03 -1.68
CA ALA A 214 -2.72 5.61 -1.69
C ALA A 214 -2.56 4.19 -1.13
N TYR A 215 -3.26 3.88 -0.03
CA TYR A 215 -3.26 2.54 0.57
C TYR A 215 -3.84 1.48 -0.37
N LYS A 216 -5.01 1.71 -0.98
CA LYS A 216 -5.62 0.74 -1.91
C LYS A 216 -4.76 0.54 -3.16
N ASN A 217 -4.11 1.57 -3.66
CA ASN A 217 -3.17 1.46 -4.77
C ASN A 217 -1.92 0.66 -4.38
N ALA A 218 -1.41 0.83 -3.15
CA ALA A 218 -0.31 0.01 -2.63
C ALA A 218 -0.70 -1.47 -2.53
N LEU A 219 -1.90 -1.80 -2.04
CA LEU A 219 -2.41 -3.18 -2.02
C LEU A 219 -2.52 -3.78 -3.42
N ARG A 220 -3.04 -3.00 -4.38
CA ARG A 220 -3.10 -3.44 -5.76
C ARG A 220 -1.71 -3.73 -6.32
N LEU A 221 -0.74 -2.84 -6.06
CA LEU A 221 0.63 -3.04 -6.51
C LEU A 221 1.21 -4.36 -5.96
N VAL A 222 1.07 -4.63 -4.66
CA VAL A 222 1.51 -5.89 -4.04
C VAL A 222 0.91 -7.10 -4.77
N ARG A 223 -0.41 -7.12 -4.92
CA ARG A 223 -1.11 -8.25 -5.54
C ARG A 223 -0.66 -8.47 -6.98
N THR A 224 -0.51 -7.38 -7.75
CA THR A 224 -0.07 -7.46 -9.14
C THR A 224 1.36 -8.00 -9.24
N GLU A 225 2.27 -7.49 -8.42
CA GLU A 225 3.66 -7.89 -8.45
C GLU A 225 3.89 -9.33 -7.94
N MET A 226 3.16 -9.74 -6.90
CA MET A 226 3.25 -11.12 -6.39
C MET A 226 2.62 -12.14 -7.32
N ASN A 227 1.56 -11.77 -8.04
CA ASN A 227 0.95 -12.67 -9.04
C ASN A 227 1.80 -12.79 -10.31
N ALA A 228 2.68 -11.82 -10.58
CA ALA A 228 3.61 -11.86 -11.71
C ALA A 228 4.93 -12.59 -11.36
N ALA A 229 5.20 -12.82 -10.08
CA ALA A 229 6.36 -13.51 -9.55
C ALA A 229 6.17 -15.03 -9.56
#